data_58ce3089f1f4f3789bebc6e8529efb7d
#
_entry.id   58ce3089f1f4f3789bebc6e8529efb7d
#
_cell.length_a   1.000
_cell.length_b   1.000
_cell.length_c   1.000
_cell.angle_alpha   90.00
_cell.angle_beta   90.00
_cell.angle_gamma   90.00
#
_symmetry.space_group_name_H-M   'P 1'
#
loop_
_entity.id
_entity.type
_entity.pdbx_description
1 polymer ?
#
loop_
_entity_poly.entity_id
_entity_poly.type
_entity_poly.pdbx_seq_one_letter_code
_entity_poly.pdbx_strand_id
1 'polypeptide(L)'
;VLCEAFAKFLGQMPKEAIEKGWSLKQYCKEKDSPLRHHLKCQLLGCGFGLAAKGLHKQNPSIPLERCEELVAEYREKCPKVIALWKKLETVLRNGCASPSKQFGITLPSGRKIWYRGIHRKLIVPKDKERKPFMAFVADFPDEDGKPGDTILSVPTLINNLVQGTARDLMAGSMVKSGLMKDCELVLLVHDEAVLRCRKEKAEEVAKALEEIMIDVPEWGKDIPLSAPADILYNYRKD
;
A
#
# COMPACT_ATOMS: atom_id res chain seq x y z
N VAL A 1 10.76 3.20 -10.08
CA VAL A 1 11.39 3.71 -8.84
C VAL A 1 11.32 2.66 -7.73
N LEU A 2 10.11 2.28 -7.23
CA LEU A 2 9.98 1.39 -6.07
C LEU A 2 10.63 0.00 -6.24
N CYS A 3 10.38 -0.69 -7.35
CA CYS A 3 11.00 -2.01 -7.62
C CYS A 3 12.52 -1.93 -7.73
N GLU A 4 13.06 -0.82 -8.24
CA GLU A 4 14.51 -0.61 -8.33
C GLU A 4 15.14 -0.36 -6.96
N ALA A 5 14.50 0.46 -6.13
CA ALA A 5 14.93 0.67 -4.74
C ALA A 5 14.92 -0.66 -3.96
N PHE A 6 13.89 -1.46 -4.17
CA PHE A 6 13.78 -2.78 -3.55
C PHE A 6 14.84 -3.75 -4.08
N ALA A 7 15.12 -3.76 -5.39
CA ALA A 7 16.21 -4.55 -5.97
C ALA A 7 17.58 -4.18 -5.37
N LYS A 8 17.85 -2.89 -5.20
CA LYS A 8 19.06 -2.39 -4.54
C LYS A 8 19.15 -2.85 -3.07
N PHE A 9 18.04 -2.73 -2.34
CA PHE A 9 17.93 -3.20 -0.96
C PHE A 9 18.21 -4.69 -0.80
N LEU A 10 17.70 -5.52 -1.71
CA LEU A 10 17.93 -6.97 -1.72
C LEU A 10 19.32 -7.37 -2.27
N GLY A 11 20.06 -6.44 -2.85
CA GLY A 11 21.32 -6.75 -3.58
C GLY A 11 21.10 -7.46 -4.90
N GLN A 12 19.92 -7.34 -5.50
CA GLN A 12 19.50 -8.02 -6.74
C GLN A 12 19.59 -7.13 -7.99
N MET A 13 20.19 -5.93 -7.90
CA MET A 13 20.44 -5.16 -9.11
C MET A 13 21.44 -5.87 -10.01
N PRO A 14 21.10 -6.11 -11.29
CA PRO A 14 22.01 -6.77 -12.23
C PRO A 14 23.29 -5.95 -12.41
N LYS A 15 24.45 -6.60 -12.35
CA LYS A 15 25.75 -5.94 -12.52
C LYS A 15 25.82 -5.15 -13.84
N GLU A 16 25.36 -5.75 -14.93
CA GLU A 16 25.32 -5.09 -16.24
C GLU A 16 24.46 -3.81 -16.24
N ALA A 17 23.36 -3.79 -15.48
CA ALA A 17 22.54 -2.58 -15.35
C ALA A 17 23.29 -1.48 -14.59
N ILE A 18 24.03 -1.85 -13.54
CA ILE A 18 24.85 -0.90 -12.77
C ILE A 18 25.98 -0.32 -13.64
N GLU A 19 26.72 -1.19 -14.33
CA GLU A 19 27.84 -0.80 -15.19
C GLU A 19 27.41 0.12 -16.35
N LYS A 20 26.23 -0.12 -16.92
CA LYS A 20 25.68 0.69 -18.03
C LYS A 20 24.85 1.89 -17.57
N GLY A 21 24.66 2.09 -16.26
CA GLY A 21 23.80 3.15 -15.74
C GLY A 21 22.32 2.98 -16.09
N TRP A 22 21.88 1.76 -16.37
CA TRP A 22 20.50 1.47 -16.72
C TRP A 22 19.61 1.38 -15.50
N SER A 23 18.37 1.88 -15.62
CA SER A 23 17.32 1.59 -14.66
C SER A 23 16.93 0.10 -14.71
N LEU A 24 16.37 -0.43 -13.62
CA LEU A 24 15.84 -1.80 -13.60
C LEU A 24 14.79 -2.01 -14.72
N LYS A 25 13.95 -1.02 -14.98
CA LYS A 25 12.93 -1.07 -16.05
C LYS A 25 13.58 -1.22 -17.43
N GLN A 26 14.63 -0.44 -17.70
CA GLN A 26 15.37 -0.49 -18.95
C GLN A 26 16.07 -1.83 -19.12
N TYR A 27 16.81 -2.30 -18.10
CA TYR A 27 17.45 -3.61 -18.11
C TYR A 27 16.47 -4.74 -18.44
N CYS A 28 15.31 -4.80 -17.73
CA CYS A 28 14.33 -5.84 -17.97
C CYS A 28 13.71 -5.79 -19.37
N LYS A 29 13.58 -4.60 -19.95
CA LYS A 29 13.11 -4.44 -21.34
C LYS A 29 14.14 -4.96 -22.34
N GLU A 30 15.42 -4.59 -22.17
CA GLU A 30 16.50 -4.97 -23.10
C GLU A 30 16.88 -6.47 -23.04
N LYS A 31 16.70 -7.09 -21.86
CA LYS A 31 17.10 -8.50 -21.62
C LYS A 31 15.91 -9.45 -21.55
N ASP A 32 14.69 -8.99 -21.80
CA ASP A 32 13.46 -9.77 -21.62
C ASP A 32 13.41 -10.47 -20.25
N SER A 33 13.87 -9.78 -19.20
CA SER A 33 14.04 -10.34 -17.88
C SER A 33 12.78 -10.20 -17.02
N PRO A 34 12.29 -11.28 -16.38
CA PRO A 34 11.14 -11.22 -15.49
C PRO A 34 11.44 -10.60 -14.12
N LEU A 35 12.70 -10.20 -13.86
CA LEU A 35 13.15 -9.74 -12.53
C LEU A 35 12.28 -8.64 -11.95
N ARG A 36 11.94 -7.61 -12.73
CA ARG A 36 11.08 -6.51 -12.26
C ARG A 36 9.69 -7.00 -11.86
N HIS A 37 9.13 -7.97 -12.59
CA HIS A 37 7.84 -8.57 -12.28
C HIS A 37 7.92 -9.36 -10.97
N HIS A 38 8.94 -10.22 -10.82
CA HIS A 38 9.18 -10.99 -9.59
C HIS A 38 9.32 -10.08 -8.37
N LEU A 39 10.14 -9.03 -8.46
CA LEU A 39 10.33 -8.05 -7.38
C LEU A 39 9.03 -7.30 -7.05
N LYS A 40 8.22 -6.95 -8.05
CA LYS A 40 6.91 -6.34 -7.81
C LYS A 40 5.98 -7.29 -7.05
N CYS A 41 5.91 -8.54 -7.47
CA CYS A 41 5.09 -9.57 -6.82
C CYS A 41 5.58 -9.85 -5.40
N GLN A 42 6.90 -9.95 -5.20
CA GLN A 42 7.52 -10.13 -3.88
C GLN A 42 7.20 -8.96 -2.94
N LEU A 43 7.44 -7.73 -3.37
CA LEU A 43 7.22 -6.54 -2.57
C LEU A 43 5.74 -6.38 -2.17
N LEU A 44 4.83 -6.47 -3.12
CA LEU A 44 3.40 -6.28 -2.89
C LEU A 44 2.77 -7.49 -2.20
N GLY A 45 3.08 -8.70 -2.66
CA GLY A 45 2.52 -9.93 -2.08
C GLY A 45 3.04 -10.21 -0.67
N CYS A 46 4.37 -10.26 -0.52
CA CYS A 46 4.96 -10.56 0.78
C CYS A 46 4.79 -9.42 1.78
N GLY A 47 4.75 -8.16 1.32
CA GLY A 47 4.48 -7.01 2.18
C GLY A 47 3.16 -7.13 2.93
N PHE A 48 2.15 -7.72 2.29
CA PHE A 48 0.85 -8.02 2.90
C PHE A 48 0.72 -9.43 3.48
N GLY A 49 1.84 -10.15 3.65
CA GLY A 49 1.87 -11.44 4.35
C GLY A 49 1.49 -12.65 3.51
N LEU A 50 1.48 -12.56 2.17
CA LEU A 50 1.27 -13.72 1.32
C LEU A 50 2.33 -14.79 1.56
N ALA A 51 1.87 -16.05 1.66
CA ALA A 51 2.73 -17.22 1.61
C ALA A 51 2.96 -17.65 0.15
N ALA A 52 3.94 -18.52 -0.10
CA ALA A 52 4.34 -18.96 -1.44
C ALA A 52 3.18 -19.47 -2.30
N LYS A 53 2.30 -20.33 -1.75
CA LYS A 53 1.10 -20.81 -2.45
C LYS A 53 0.13 -19.69 -2.84
N GLY A 54 -0.02 -18.68 -1.98
CA GLY A 54 -0.84 -17.50 -2.27
C GLY A 54 -0.23 -16.63 -3.36
N LEU A 55 1.09 -16.44 -3.31
CA LEU A 55 1.85 -15.69 -4.31
C LEU A 55 1.77 -16.35 -5.68
N HIS A 56 1.99 -17.67 -5.76
CA HIS A 56 1.86 -18.46 -6.98
C HIS A 56 0.44 -18.42 -7.54
N LYS A 57 -0.58 -18.57 -6.68
CA LYS A 57 -1.99 -18.48 -7.11
C LYS A 57 -2.34 -17.14 -7.75
N GLN A 58 -1.81 -16.04 -7.23
CA GLN A 58 -2.01 -14.70 -7.81
C GLN A 58 -1.16 -14.46 -9.06
N ASN A 59 -0.04 -15.15 -9.18
CA ASN A 59 0.93 -15.00 -10.26
C ASN A 59 1.34 -16.38 -10.81
N PRO A 60 0.47 -17.07 -11.56
CA PRO A 60 0.72 -18.44 -12.03
C PRO A 60 1.93 -18.57 -12.96
N SER A 61 2.38 -17.47 -13.56
CA SER A 61 3.61 -17.44 -14.38
C SER A 61 4.91 -17.62 -13.57
N ILE A 62 4.85 -17.46 -12.24
CA ILE A 62 6.00 -17.66 -11.35
C ILE A 62 5.89 -19.06 -10.76
N PRO A 63 6.86 -19.99 -11.01
CA PRO A 63 6.84 -21.33 -10.42
C PRO A 63 6.75 -21.30 -8.89
N LEU A 64 6.13 -22.32 -8.29
CA LEU A 64 5.93 -22.38 -6.84
C LEU A 64 7.27 -22.35 -6.07
N GLU A 65 8.27 -23.09 -6.54
CA GLU A 65 9.62 -23.09 -5.95
C GLU A 65 10.21 -21.69 -5.93
N ARG A 66 10.03 -20.93 -7.04
CA ARG A 66 10.50 -19.55 -7.09
C ARG A 66 9.71 -18.65 -6.14
N CYS A 67 8.41 -18.87 -5.95
CA CYS A 67 7.61 -18.15 -4.95
C CYS A 67 8.09 -18.47 -3.52
N GLU A 68 8.51 -19.70 -3.24
CA GLU A 68 9.07 -20.10 -1.93
C GLU A 68 10.37 -19.36 -1.64
N GLU A 69 11.28 -19.27 -2.61
CA GLU A 69 12.51 -18.49 -2.50
C GLU A 69 12.23 -17.01 -2.24
N LEU A 70 11.35 -16.40 -3.05
CA LEU A 70 10.99 -14.98 -2.91
C LEU A 70 10.39 -14.66 -1.52
N VAL A 71 9.54 -15.55 -1.01
CA VAL A 71 8.95 -15.37 0.34
C VAL A 71 10.00 -15.55 1.43
N ALA A 72 10.88 -16.53 1.32
CA ALA A 72 11.96 -16.77 2.28
C ALA A 72 12.91 -15.56 2.35
N GLU A 73 13.37 -15.08 1.20
CA GLU A 73 14.25 -13.92 1.08
C GLU A 73 13.60 -12.65 1.66
N TYR A 74 12.33 -12.40 1.33
CA TYR A 74 11.62 -11.24 1.89
C TYR A 74 11.58 -11.29 3.42
N ARG A 75 11.28 -12.45 3.99
CA ARG A 75 11.19 -12.62 5.45
C ARG A 75 12.53 -12.44 6.14
N GLU A 76 13.60 -12.90 5.52
CA GLU A 76 14.96 -12.72 6.03
C GLU A 76 15.38 -11.25 5.99
N LYS A 77 15.17 -10.58 4.86
CA LYS A 77 15.63 -9.20 4.64
C LYS A 77 14.74 -8.16 5.32
N CYS A 78 13.47 -8.47 5.63
CA CYS A 78 12.49 -7.55 6.19
C CYS A 78 12.03 -7.92 7.61
N PRO A 79 12.93 -8.15 8.60
CA PRO A 79 12.54 -8.63 9.94
C PRO A 79 11.64 -7.65 10.69
N LYS A 80 11.75 -6.35 10.45
CA LYS A 80 10.87 -5.32 11.06
C LYS A 80 9.42 -5.46 10.60
N VAL A 81 9.20 -5.84 9.34
CA VAL A 81 7.85 -6.10 8.79
C VAL A 81 7.26 -7.35 9.45
N ILE A 82 8.06 -8.41 9.59
CA ILE A 82 7.62 -9.64 10.25
C ILE A 82 7.28 -9.37 11.73
N ALA A 83 8.06 -8.56 12.42
CA ALA A 83 7.78 -8.15 13.80
C ALA A 83 6.45 -7.35 13.90
N LEU A 84 6.18 -6.47 12.92
CA LEU A 84 4.91 -5.75 12.84
C LEU A 84 3.72 -6.72 12.68
N TRP A 85 3.83 -7.75 11.83
CA TRP A 85 2.77 -8.73 11.67
C TRP A 85 2.44 -9.44 12.99
N LYS A 86 3.47 -9.91 13.71
CA LYS A 86 3.30 -10.54 15.02
C LYS A 86 2.64 -9.60 16.03
N LYS A 87 3.04 -8.32 16.03
CA LYS A 87 2.41 -7.30 16.89
C LYS A 87 0.92 -7.10 16.56
N LEU A 88 0.59 -7.00 15.28
CA LEU A 88 -0.80 -6.84 14.84
C LEU A 88 -1.66 -8.06 15.16
N GLU A 89 -1.11 -9.28 15.03
CA GLU A 89 -1.79 -10.50 15.43
C GLU A 89 -2.09 -10.50 16.93
N THR A 90 -1.12 -10.10 17.75
CA THR A 90 -1.30 -10.01 19.21
C THR A 90 -2.37 -8.98 19.55
N VAL A 91 -2.36 -7.81 18.92
CA VAL A 91 -3.38 -6.76 19.14
C VAL A 91 -4.78 -7.27 18.77
N LEU A 92 -4.91 -7.98 17.64
CA LEU A 92 -6.18 -8.56 17.21
C LEU A 92 -6.71 -9.60 18.20
N ARG A 93 -5.85 -10.51 18.67
CA ARG A 93 -6.21 -11.54 19.67
C ARG A 93 -6.64 -10.92 20.99
N ASN A 94 -5.87 -9.93 21.48
CA ASN A 94 -6.17 -9.24 22.72
C ASN A 94 -7.46 -8.42 22.62
N GLY A 95 -7.70 -7.75 21.50
CA GLY A 95 -8.93 -7.01 21.25
C GLY A 95 -10.17 -7.93 21.27
N CYS A 96 -10.05 -9.12 20.67
CA CYS A 96 -11.12 -10.13 20.73
C CYS A 96 -11.34 -10.68 22.14
N ALA A 97 -10.29 -10.88 22.94
CA ALA A 97 -10.36 -11.35 24.31
C ALA A 97 -10.87 -10.28 25.29
N SER A 98 -10.65 -9.00 24.99
CA SER A 98 -11.04 -7.88 25.82
C SER A 98 -12.56 -7.83 26.06
N PRO A 99 -13.03 -7.48 27.27
CA PRO A 99 -14.46 -7.24 27.53
C PRO A 99 -15.08 -6.19 26.59
N SER A 100 -14.33 -5.17 26.24
CA SER A 100 -14.79 -4.10 25.34
C SER A 100 -14.91 -4.53 23.87
N LYS A 101 -14.37 -5.71 23.50
CA LYS A 101 -14.39 -6.24 22.13
C LYS A 101 -13.92 -5.23 21.09
N GLN A 102 -12.89 -4.44 21.43
CA GLN A 102 -12.36 -3.41 20.54
C GLN A 102 -10.85 -3.21 20.71
N PHE A 103 -10.21 -2.69 19.68
CA PHE A 103 -8.84 -2.15 19.73
C PHE A 103 -8.66 -1.03 18.72
N GLY A 104 -7.62 -0.22 18.91
CA GLY A 104 -7.21 0.82 17.96
C GLY A 104 -5.79 0.59 17.45
N ILE A 105 -5.56 0.85 16.17
CA ILE A 105 -4.22 0.95 15.57
C ILE A 105 -3.91 2.43 15.40
N THR A 106 -2.84 2.91 16.06
CA THR A 106 -2.38 4.29 15.91
C THR A 106 -1.49 4.38 14.66
N LEU A 107 -1.85 5.26 13.76
CA LEU A 107 -1.05 5.60 12.57
C LEU A 107 0.12 6.52 12.94
N PRO A 108 1.14 6.63 12.09
CA PRO A 108 2.26 7.57 12.29
C PRO A 108 1.80 9.03 12.51
N SER A 109 0.70 9.43 11.90
CA SER A 109 0.06 10.74 12.07
C SER A 109 -0.55 10.99 13.46
N GLY A 110 -0.60 9.96 14.32
CA GLY A 110 -1.30 10.01 15.61
C GLY A 110 -2.79 9.66 15.52
N ARG A 111 -3.38 9.62 14.34
CA ARG A 111 -4.77 9.19 14.13
C ARG A 111 -4.91 7.70 14.45
N LYS A 112 -6.09 7.28 14.96
CA LYS A 112 -6.38 5.87 15.27
C LYS A 112 -7.43 5.31 14.33
N ILE A 113 -7.19 4.09 13.86
CA ILE A 113 -8.19 3.25 13.20
C ILE A 113 -8.77 2.33 14.27
N TRP A 114 -10.07 2.45 14.54
CA TRP A 114 -10.76 1.67 15.54
C TRP A 114 -11.47 0.47 14.91
N TYR A 115 -11.33 -0.68 15.56
CA TYR A 115 -12.05 -1.92 15.27
C TYR A 115 -12.92 -2.25 16.47
N ARG A 116 -14.22 -2.50 16.25
CA ARG A 116 -15.23 -2.70 17.28
C ARG A 116 -16.01 -3.98 17.02
N GLY A 117 -16.70 -4.51 18.05
CA GLY A 117 -17.51 -5.71 17.93
C GLY A 117 -16.71 -6.97 17.59
N ILE A 118 -15.44 -7.05 18.03
CA ILE A 118 -14.53 -8.11 17.57
C ILE A 118 -14.91 -9.43 18.24
N HIS A 119 -15.21 -10.43 17.41
CA HIS A 119 -15.52 -11.77 17.86
C HIS A 119 -14.98 -12.84 16.92
N ARG A 120 -15.10 -14.10 17.31
CA ARG A 120 -14.77 -15.23 16.45
C ARG A 120 -16.05 -15.77 15.80
N LYS A 121 -16.00 -15.98 14.49
CA LYS A 121 -17.12 -16.51 13.71
C LYS A 121 -16.66 -17.65 12.82
N LEU A 122 -17.47 -18.69 12.70
CA LEU A 122 -17.27 -19.76 11.72
C LEU A 122 -17.68 -19.23 10.34
N ILE A 123 -16.72 -19.16 9.45
CA ILE A 123 -16.95 -18.77 8.05
C ILE A 123 -17.11 -20.03 7.22
N VAL A 124 -18.22 -20.11 6.53
CA VAL A 124 -18.50 -21.16 5.54
C VAL A 124 -18.31 -20.53 4.16
N PRO A 125 -17.22 -20.86 3.45
CA PRO A 125 -16.98 -20.28 2.12
C PRO A 125 -18.08 -20.69 1.12
N LYS A 126 -18.41 -19.79 0.20
CA LYS A 126 -19.32 -20.12 -0.93
C LYS A 126 -18.72 -21.16 -1.85
N ASP A 127 -17.40 -21.21 -1.95
CA ASP A 127 -16.65 -22.22 -2.70
C ASP A 127 -16.64 -23.53 -1.91
N LYS A 128 -17.29 -24.56 -2.45
CA LYS A 128 -17.47 -25.89 -1.83
C LYS A 128 -16.15 -26.66 -1.64
N GLU A 129 -15.08 -26.27 -2.35
CA GLU A 129 -13.74 -26.87 -2.20
C GLU A 129 -13.02 -26.38 -0.95
N ARG A 130 -13.46 -25.27 -0.37
CA ARG A 130 -12.88 -24.70 0.84
C ARG A 130 -13.61 -25.16 2.08
N LYS A 131 -12.86 -25.70 3.04
CA LYS A 131 -13.40 -26.09 4.36
C LYS A 131 -13.80 -24.86 5.18
N PRO A 132 -14.86 -24.97 6.02
CA PRO A 132 -15.17 -23.95 7.01
C PRO A 132 -13.98 -23.67 7.93
N PHE A 133 -13.80 -22.42 8.32
CA PHE A 133 -12.72 -21.99 9.21
C PHE A 133 -13.17 -20.91 10.18
N MET A 134 -12.53 -20.86 11.35
CA MET A 134 -12.77 -19.81 12.35
C MET A 134 -11.98 -18.56 11.98
N ALA A 135 -12.68 -17.43 11.85
CA ALA A 135 -12.08 -16.13 11.61
C ALA A 135 -12.35 -15.15 12.75
N PHE A 136 -11.51 -14.13 12.88
CA PHE A 136 -11.86 -12.90 13.58
C PHE A 136 -12.72 -12.05 12.66
N VAL A 137 -13.78 -11.49 13.18
CA VAL A 137 -14.63 -10.54 12.47
C VAL A 137 -14.84 -9.30 13.32
N ALA A 138 -15.15 -8.20 12.69
CA ALA A 138 -15.53 -6.95 13.35
C ALA A 138 -16.77 -6.38 12.69
N ASP A 139 -17.51 -5.57 13.46
CA ASP A 139 -18.68 -4.87 12.98
C ASP A 139 -18.24 -3.71 12.08
N PHE A 140 -18.38 -3.89 10.78
CA PHE A 140 -18.24 -2.83 9.79
C PHE A 140 -19.49 -2.77 8.94
N PRO A 141 -19.97 -1.57 8.63
CA PRO A 141 -21.03 -1.44 7.64
C PRO A 141 -20.52 -1.91 6.28
N ASP A 142 -21.39 -2.57 5.52
CA ASP A 142 -21.15 -2.88 4.12
C ASP A 142 -21.17 -1.61 3.23
N GLU A 143 -21.03 -1.77 1.91
CA GLU A 143 -21.03 -0.66 0.95
C GLU A 143 -22.35 0.13 0.97
N ASP A 144 -23.45 -0.49 1.39
CA ASP A 144 -24.77 0.13 1.54
C ASP A 144 -24.99 0.73 2.95
N GLY A 145 -23.99 0.68 3.82
CA GLY A 145 -24.08 1.18 5.20
C GLY A 145 -24.82 0.26 6.16
N LYS A 146 -25.16 -0.98 5.74
CA LYS A 146 -25.83 -1.95 6.62
C LYS A 146 -24.82 -2.61 7.56
N PRO A 147 -25.19 -2.90 8.82
CA PRO A 147 -24.34 -3.64 9.75
C PRO A 147 -23.92 -4.99 9.14
N GLY A 148 -22.64 -5.23 9.07
CA GLY A 148 -22.08 -6.46 8.52
C GLY A 148 -20.80 -6.87 9.23
N ASP A 149 -20.46 -8.16 9.13
CA ASP A 149 -19.23 -8.71 9.67
C ASP A 149 -18.12 -8.66 8.61
N THR A 150 -17.07 -7.94 8.88
CA THR A 150 -15.87 -7.95 8.06
C THR A 150 -14.82 -8.86 8.65
N ILE A 151 -14.28 -9.79 7.85
CA ILE A 151 -13.17 -10.67 8.27
C ILE A 151 -11.93 -9.83 8.54
N LEU A 152 -11.42 -9.92 9.77
CA LEU A 152 -10.15 -9.32 10.16
C LEU A 152 -9.04 -10.37 10.10
N SER A 153 -7.98 -9.98 9.42
CA SER A 153 -6.73 -10.75 9.34
C SER A 153 -5.54 -9.82 9.45
N VAL A 154 -4.36 -10.33 9.74
CA VAL A 154 -3.14 -9.52 9.77
C VAL A 154 -2.91 -8.79 8.45
N PRO A 155 -3.06 -9.42 7.26
CA PRO A 155 -3.03 -8.70 5.98
C PRO A 155 -4.03 -7.54 5.89
N THR A 156 -5.26 -7.71 6.36
CA THR A 156 -6.27 -6.65 6.39
C THR A 156 -5.82 -5.48 7.26
N LEU A 157 -5.28 -5.75 8.46
CA LEU A 157 -4.79 -4.72 9.36
C LEU A 157 -3.59 -3.96 8.78
N ILE A 158 -2.66 -4.66 8.11
CA ILE A 158 -1.53 -4.04 7.42
C ILE A 158 -2.02 -3.13 6.29
N ASN A 159 -2.94 -3.64 5.47
CA ASN A 159 -3.51 -2.85 4.38
C ASN A 159 -4.15 -1.56 4.92
N ASN A 160 -4.97 -1.66 5.98
CA ASN A 160 -5.61 -0.50 6.58
C ASN A 160 -4.61 0.49 7.18
N LEU A 161 -3.51 -0.02 7.79
CA LEU A 161 -2.43 0.81 8.31
C LEU A 161 -1.72 1.58 7.18
N VAL A 162 -1.35 0.89 6.10
CA VAL A 162 -0.67 1.50 4.95
C VAL A 162 -1.58 2.51 4.24
N GLN A 163 -2.81 2.10 3.92
CA GLN A 163 -3.79 2.97 3.26
C GLN A 163 -4.19 4.16 4.13
N GLY A 164 -4.34 3.93 5.44
CA GLY A 164 -4.63 5.01 6.38
C GLY A 164 -3.50 6.03 6.46
N THR A 165 -2.24 5.57 6.46
CA THR A 165 -1.06 6.45 6.44
C THR A 165 -0.96 7.23 5.13
N ALA A 166 -1.16 6.57 3.98
CA ALA A 166 -1.17 7.22 2.67
C ALA A 166 -2.28 8.28 2.58
N ARG A 167 -3.48 7.96 3.10
CA ARG A 167 -4.57 8.93 3.18
C ARG A 167 -4.23 10.15 4.04
N ASP A 168 -3.52 9.96 5.15
CA ASP A 168 -3.14 11.08 6.03
C ASP A 168 -2.14 12.01 5.35
N LEU A 169 -1.20 11.46 4.55
CA LEU A 169 -0.30 12.25 3.70
C LEU A 169 -1.09 13.04 2.65
N MET A 170 -1.94 12.34 1.88
CA MET A 170 -2.74 12.97 0.83
C MET A 170 -3.67 14.06 1.38
N ALA A 171 -4.36 13.78 2.50
CA ALA A 171 -5.24 14.78 3.14
C ALA A 171 -4.45 16.01 3.60
N GLY A 172 -3.26 15.84 4.15
CA GLY A 172 -2.37 16.94 4.53
C GLY A 172 -1.99 17.81 3.32
N SER A 173 -1.63 17.19 2.21
CA SER A 173 -1.32 17.89 0.95
C SER A 173 -2.56 18.63 0.41
N MET A 174 -3.74 18.00 0.49
CA MET A 174 -4.99 18.65 0.03
C MET A 174 -5.37 19.86 0.86
N VAL A 175 -5.20 19.81 2.17
CA VAL A 175 -5.42 21.00 3.03
C VAL A 175 -4.47 22.13 2.62
N LYS A 176 -3.19 21.82 2.39
CA LYS A 176 -2.22 22.81 1.92
C LYS A 176 -2.56 23.36 0.54
N SER A 177 -2.95 22.50 -0.42
CA SER A 177 -3.32 22.92 -1.77
C SER A 177 -4.62 23.75 -1.81
N GLY A 178 -5.56 23.49 -0.90
CA GLY A 178 -6.78 24.30 -0.75
C GLY A 178 -6.51 25.75 -0.29
N LEU A 179 -5.30 26.02 0.22
CA LEU A 179 -4.84 27.37 0.56
C LEU A 179 -4.12 28.07 -0.62
N MET A 180 -3.90 27.38 -1.73
CA MET A 180 -3.28 27.97 -2.93
C MET A 180 -4.22 29.02 -3.54
N LYS A 181 -3.64 30.14 -3.94
CA LYS A 181 -4.35 31.17 -4.70
C LYS A 181 -4.38 30.80 -6.19
N ASP A 182 -5.32 31.35 -6.91
CA ASP A 182 -5.45 31.25 -8.37
C ASP A 182 -5.77 29.84 -8.91
N CYS A 183 -6.14 28.89 -8.06
CA CYS A 183 -6.58 27.56 -8.47
C CYS A 183 -7.72 27.01 -7.60
N GLU A 184 -8.39 26.01 -8.11
CA GLU A 184 -9.48 25.30 -7.45
C GLU A 184 -9.25 23.79 -7.53
N LEU A 185 -9.35 23.08 -6.41
CA LEU A 185 -9.34 21.62 -6.37
C LEU A 185 -10.68 21.11 -6.92
N VAL A 186 -10.64 20.46 -8.07
CA VAL A 186 -11.85 20.00 -8.78
C VAL A 186 -12.14 18.54 -8.51
N LEU A 187 -11.09 17.69 -8.41
CA LEU A 187 -11.27 16.26 -8.32
C LEU A 187 -10.13 15.63 -7.51
N LEU A 188 -10.48 14.60 -6.74
CA LEU A 188 -9.56 13.69 -6.05
C LEU A 188 -9.87 12.26 -6.48
N VAL A 189 -8.89 11.57 -7.03
CA VAL A 189 -9.00 10.16 -7.44
C VAL A 189 -7.83 9.39 -6.87
N HIS A 190 -8.06 8.60 -5.81
CA HIS A 190 -7.03 7.82 -5.12
C HIS A 190 -5.84 8.67 -4.65
N ASP A 191 -4.74 8.64 -5.39
CA ASP A 191 -3.47 9.34 -5.15
C ASP A 191 -3.24 10.50 -6.13
N GLU A 192 -4.26 10.91 -6.86
CA GLU A 192 -4.25 11.96 -7.87
C GLU A 192 -5.12 13.14 -7.44
N ALA A 193 -4.58 14.36 -7.59
CA ALA A 193 -5.31 15.61 -7.39
C ALA A 193 -5.38 16.40 -8.70
N VAL A 194 -6.58 16.84 -9.05
CA VAL A 194 -6.82 17.65 -10.25
C VAL A 194 -7.22 19.06 -9.84
N LEU A 195 -6.41 20.04 -10.24
CA LEU A 195 -6.67 21.45 -10.00
C LEU A 195 -7.05 22.15 -11.31
N ARG A 196 -7.95 23.10 -11.20
CA ARG A 196 -8.31 24.02 -12.28
C ARG A 196 -7.70 25.39 -12.00
N CYS A 197 -7.02 25.97 -12.99
CA CYS A 197 -6.45 27.30 -12.90
C CYS A 197 -6.54 28.03 -14.25
N ARG A 198 -6.18 29.30 -14.27
CA ARG A 198 -6.01 30.06 -15.53
C ARG A 198 -4.77 29.55 -16.26
N LYS A 199 -4.82 29.58 -17.61
CA LYS A 199 -3.75 29.08 -18.46
C LYS A 199 -2.39 29.73 -18.14
N GLU A 200 -2.39 31.03 -17.91
CA GLU A 200 -1.18 31.83 -17.62
C GLU A 200 -0.54 31.46 -16.27
N LYS A 201 -1.28 30.78 -15.40
CA LYS A 201 -0.84 30.36 -14.07
C LYS A 201 -0.54 28.87 -13.98
N ALA A 202 -0.72 28.12 -15.07
CA ALA A 202 -0.67 26.67 -15.05
C ALA A 202 0.70 26.11 -14.58
N GLU A 203 1.80 26.68 -15.06
CA GLU A 203 3.15 26.23 -14.67
C GLU A 203 3.47 26.56 -13.20
N GLU A 204 3.07 27.75 -12.73
CA GLU A 204 3.24 28.17 -11.33
C GLU A 204 2.44 27.28 -10.40
N VAL A 205 1.18 26.98 -10.74
CA VAL A 205 0.29 26.11 -9.96
C VAL A 205 0.78 24.67 -9.97
N ALA A 206 1.22 24.15 -11.11
CA ALA A 206 1.76 22.79 -11.21
C ALA A 206 2.98 22.62 -10.30
N LYS A 207 3.94 23.53 -10.37
CA LYS A 207 5.13 23.51 -9.52
C LYS A 207 4.80 23.60 -8.04
N ALA A 208 3.90 24.50 -7.65
CA ALA A 208 3.47 24.64 -6.27
C ALA A 208 2.73 23.38 -5.77
N LEU A 209 1.95 22.72 -6.63
CA LEU A 209 1.29 21.45 -6.30
C LEU A 209 2.32 20.34 -6.08
N GLU A 210 3.31 20.20 -6.97
CA GLU A 210 4.39 19.22 -6.79
C GLU A 210 5.11 19.42 -5.45
N GLU A 211 5.49 20.65 -5.12
CA GLU A 211 6.14 20.98 -3.86
C GLU A 211 5.27 20.62 -2.65
N ILE A 212 3.98 20.90 -2.68
CA ILE A 212 3.02 20.55 -1.63
C ILE A 212 2.86 19.04 -1.50
N MET A 213 2.77 18.32 -2.62
CA MET A 213 2.54 16.88 -2.62
C MET A 213 3.73 16.08 -2.10
N ILE A 214 4.96 16.59 -2.23
CA ILE A 214 6.18 15.97 -1.70
C ILE A 214 6.59 16.49 -0.33
N ASP A 215 5.94 17.55 0.18
CA ASP A 215 6.22 18.10 1.50
C ASP A 215 5.59 17.21 2.59
N VAL A 216 6.39 16.27 3.09
CA VAL A 216 5.98 15.32 4.11
C VAL A 216 6.06 15.93 5.51
N PRO A 217 5.15 15.57 6.42
CA PRO A 217 5.24 15.94 7.82
C PRO A 217 6.43 15.22 8.50
N GLU A 218 6.85 15.72 9.67
CA GLU A 218 8.01 15.16 10.41
C GLU A 218 7.91 13.64 10.63
N TRP A 219 6.70 13.13 10.92
CA TRP A 219 6.49 11.69 11.09
C TRP A 219 6.68 10.87 9.80
N GLY A 220 6.67 11.52 8.63
CA GLY A 220 6.83 10.91 7.30
C GLY A 220 8.15 11.24 6.61
N LYS A 221 9.08 11.92 7.25
CA LYS A 221 10.33 12.43 6.64
C LYS A 221 11.17 11.40 5.89
N ASP A 222 11.09 10.13 6.29
CA ASP A 222 11.83 9.04 5.65
C ASP A 222 11.05 8.39 4.50
N ILE A 223 9.84 8.86 4.18
CA ILE A 223 9.01 8.33 3.09
C ILE A 223 9.40 9.03 1.79
N PRO A 224 9.97 8.31 0.81
CA PRO A 224 10.32 8.90 -0.48
C PRO A 224 9.06 9.13 -1.32
N LEU A 225 8.57 10.36 -1.37
CA LEU A 225 7.45 10.76 -2.23
C LEU A 225 7.95 11.36 -3.54
N SER A 226 7.15 11.14 -4.59
CA SER A 226 7.31 11.76 -5.90
C SER A 226 5.93 12.02 -6.46
N ALA A 227 5.67 13.24 -6.88
CA ALA A 227 4.37 13.66 -7.39
C ALA A 227 4.58 14.56 -8.62
N PRO A 228 4.80 13.98 -9.81
CA PRO A 228 4.89 14.76 -11.03
C PRO A 228 3.52 15.37 -11.36
N ALA A 229 3.50 16.60 -11.86
CA ALA A 229 2.30 17.26 -12.34
C ALA A 229 2.29 17.36 -13.87
N ASP A 230 1.14 17.07 -14.46
CA ASP A 230 0.89 17.25 -15.89
C ASP A 230 -0.07 18.43 -16.11
N ILE A 231 0.23 19.26 -17.13
CA ILE A 231 -0.64 20.38 -17.51
C ILE A 231 -1.46 19.97 -18.72
N LEU A 232 -2.78 19.88 -18.54
CA LEU A 232 -3.70 19.40 -19.56
C LEU A 232 -4.85 20.41 -19.77
N TYR A 233 -5.38 20.52 -20.98
CA TYR A 233 -6.59 21.30 -21.26
C TYR A 233 -7.87 20.56 -20.79
N ASN A 234 -7.89 19.25 -20.91
CA ASN A 234 -8.98 18.40 -20.48
C ASN A 234 -8.39 17.25 -19.66
N TYR A 235 -9.04 16.92 -18.55
CA TYR A 235 -8.66 15.74 -17.78
C TYR A 235 -8.83 14.47 -18.62
N ARG A 236 -7.77 13.68 -18.68
CA ARG A 236 -7.76 12.33 -19.28
C ARG A 236 -6.81 11.44 -18.48
N LYS A 237 -7.18 10.20 -18.35
CA LYS A 237 -6.32 9.18 -17.77
C LYS A 237 -5.63 8.46 -18.92
N ASP A 238 -4.30 8.45 -18.92
CA ASP A 238 -3.47 7.69 -19.89
C ASP A 238 -3.53 6.19 -19.61
#